data_9ba7b2669ac7247977d70e8269921d1c
#
_entry.id   9ba7b2669ac7247977d70e8269921d1c
#
_cell.length_a   1.000
_cell.length_b   1.000
_cell.length_c   1.000
_cell.angle_alpha   90.00
_cell.angle_beta   90.00
_cell.angle_gamma   90.00
#
_symmetry.space_group_name_H-M   'P 1'
#
loop_
_entity.id
_entity.type
_entity.pdbx_description
1 polymer ?
#
loop_
_entity_poly.entity_id
_entity_poly.type
_entity_poly.pdbx_seq_one_letter_code
_entity_poly.pdbx_strand_id
1 'polypeptide(L)'
;MTALLDAGVDVVRVNSSHGTAEVRERWIRELRSVFAARAAHHAAAVLVDLRGPRIRVGALSGPRELATGTRVVFAPEAVAAPNEIPTTYEGLARDVMPGSTILLDDGLLSVEVEDIRGVLVTGVVRYGGLLKPNKGMNLPGVEVSAPAISERDAEEVERAVAAGVDFIAMSFVQRGEDVEALRRLVPSSVRIIAKIEKDTALRNIKGILRAADAIMVARGDLGVELPFEEVPLTQKRLIREANLHGKPVITATQMLESMVHAPRPTRAEASDVANAILDGTDAVMLSAETAVGAYPRESVDAMVRIAREIESQRRGRSPAFDLAVGRRAEKSDRLLSDADAAMPTTRTESAIAVAVCAAADLLLAPAIVCLTSSGFTARTVAAYRPSVPILAVTPEPETFRQLALVWGVVPVLVPHFPNYDAILPVARQQLISRGLASPGDRIVVTAGVPFDTPGTTNLLKVEAV
;
A
#
# COMPACT_ATOMS: atom_id res chain seq x y z
N MET A 1 1.62 19.48 -10.96
CA MET A 1 0.59 18.45 -10.64
C MET A 1 -0.22 18.04 -11.85
N THR A 2 -0.88 18.93 -12.57
CA THR A 2 -1.69 18.58 -13.77
C THR A 2 -0.96 17.69 -14.76
N ALA A 3 0.31 18.00 -15.09
CA ALA A 3 1.11 17.18 -16.00
C ALA A 3 1.38 15.74 -15.50
N LEU A 4 1.44 15.52 -14.18
CA LEU A 4 1.60 14.18 -13.60
C LEU A 4 0.28 13.38 -13.66
N LEU A 5 -0.86 14.04 -13.44
CA LEU A 5 -2.17 13.42 -13.62
C LEU A 5 -2.40 13.04 -15.10
N ASP A 6 -2.01 13.91 -16.03
CA ASP A 6 -2.09 13.62 -17.47
C ASP A 6 -1.16 12.47 -17.89
N ALA A 7 -0.07 12.27 -17.15
CA ALA A 7 0.84 11.14 -17.36
C ALA A 7 0.31 9.81 -16.77
N GLY A 8 -0.71 9.84 -15.90
CA GLY A 8 -1.37 8.64 -15.35
C GLY A 8 -1.19 8.43 -13.85
N VAL A 9 -0.97 9.48 -13.06
CA VAL A 9 -0.98 9.39 -11.59
C VAL A 9 -2.42 9.32 -11.09
N ASP A 10 -2.75 8.30 -10.31
CA ASP A 10 -4.07 8.06 -9.74
C ASP A 10 -4.16 8.45 -8.25
N VAL A 11 -3.04 8.37 -7.52
CA VAL A 11 -3.00 8.71 -6.09
C VAL A 11 -1.80 9.61 -5.81
N VAL A 12 -2.04 10.71 -5.11
CA VAL A 12 -0.97 11.64 -4.67
C VAL A 12 -0.72 11.45 -3.19
N ARG A 13 0.53 11.07 -2.86
CA ARG A 13 0.99 10.89 -1.48
C ARG A 13 1.58 12.20 -0.91
N VAL A 14 1.06 12.63 0.22
CA VAL A 14 1.60 13.72 1.05
C VAL A 14 2.31 13.10 2.24
N ASN A 15 3.64 13.25 2.31
CA ASN A 15 4.45 12.66 3.37
C ASN A 15 4.56 13.63 4.57
N SER A 16 4.04 13.23 5.73
CA SER A 16 4.04 14.03 6.96
C SER A 16 5.44 14.26 7.57
N SER A 17 6.47 13.62 7.03
CA SER A 17 7.86 13.86 7.42
C SER A 17 8.43 15.17 6.84
N HIS A 18 7.76 15.77 5.84
CA HIS A 18 8.23 16.97 5.13
C HIS A 18 7.25 18.14 5.24
N GLY A 19 7.80 19.35 5.21
CA GLY A 19 7.03 20.57 5.32
C GLY A 19 6.40 20.81 6.71
N THR A 20 5.67 21.91 6.87
CA THR A 20 4.86 22.18 8.06
C THR A 20 3.45 21.63 7.89
N ALA A 21 2.69 21.49 8.98
CA ALA A 21 1.31 21.01 8.94
C ALA A 21 0.42 21.90 8.05
N GLU A 22 0.59 23.24 8.13
CA GLU A 22 -0.16 24.22 7.33
C GLU A 22 0.13 24.09 5.83
N VAL A 23 1.38 23.80 5.47
CA VAL A 23 1.78 23.58 4.08
C VAL A 23 1.14 22.31 3.53
N ARG A 24 1.13 21.21 4.30
CA ARG A 24 0.52 19.95 3.88
C ARG A 24 -1.00 20.07 3.74
N GLU A 25 -1.65 20.74 4.68
CA GLU A 25 -3.07 21.04 4.63
C GLU A 25 -3.45 21.84 3.36
N ARG A 26 -2.65 22.86 3.03
CA ARG A 26 -2.82 23.63 1.79
C ARG A 26 -2.65 22.74 0.57
N TRP A 27 -1.62 21.87 0.51
CA TRP A 27 -1.44 20.91 -0.60
C TRP A 27 -2.64 19.99 -0.77
N ILE A 28 -3.18 19.44 0.33
CA ILE A 28 -4.36 18.56 0.26
C ILE A 28 -5.54 19.34 -0.37
N ARG A 29 -5.83 20.55 0.07
CA ARG A 29 -6.91 21.38 -0.46
C ARG A 29 -6.71 21.74 -1.95
N GLU A 30 -5.48 22.08 -2.34
CA GLU A 30 -5.14 22.38 -3.74
C GLU A 30 -5.32 21.11 -4.61
N LEU A 31 -4.87 19.95 -4.16
CA LEU A 31 -5.07 18.66 -4.84
C LEU A 31 -6.57 18.36 -5.01
N ARG A 32 -7.36 18.55 -3.96
CA ARG A 32 -8.82 18.35 -4.00
C ARG A 32 -9.47 19.24 -5.07
N SER A 33 -9.07 20.51 -5.17
CA SER A 33 -9.57 21.43 -6.19
C SER A 33 -9.22 20.96 -7.61
N VAL A 34 -7.97 20.52 -7.82
CA VAL A 34 -7.52 19.99 -9.12
C VAL A 34 -8.27 18.73 -9.50
N PHE A 35 -8.48 17.81 -8.54
CA PHE A 35 -9.18 16.54 -8.78
C PHE A 35 -10.66 16.76 -9.07
N ALA A 36 -11.32 17.68 -8.35
CA ALA A 36 -12.72 18.02 -8.59
C ALA A 36 -12.94 18.55 -10.02
N ALA A 37 -12.04 19.37 -10.53
CA ALA A 37 -12.11 19.88 -11.91
C ALA A 37 -11.95 18.78 -12.98
N ARG A 38 -11.41 17.61 -12.63
CA ARG A 38 -11.13 16.48 -13.54
C ARG A 38 -12.03 15.26 -13.31
N ALA A 39 -12.86 15.28 -12.28
CA ALA A 39 -13.65 14.13 -11.84
C ALA A 39 -14.54 13.49 -12.93
N ALA A 40 -14.95 14.24 -13.96
CA ALA A 40 -15.72 13.69 -15.08
C ALA A 40 -14.92 12.66 -15.91
N HIS A 41 -13.58 12.74 -15.91
CA HIS A 41 -12.72 11.95 -16.79
C HIS A 41 -11.74 11.06 -16.04
N HIS A 42 -11.32 11.47 -14.85
CA HIS A 42 -10.27 10.80 -14.09
C HIS A 42 -10.55 10.85 -12.59
N ALA A 43 -10.60 9.69 -11.95
CA ALA A 43 -10.66 9.58 -10.51
C ALA A 43 -9.25 9.70 -9.94
N ALA A 44 -9.08 10.54 -8.93
CA ALA A 44 -7.82 10.66 -8.21
C ALA A 44 -8.04 10.82 -6.71
N ALA A 45 -7.09 10.32 -5.92
CA ALA A 45 -7.17 10.31 -4.47
C ALA A 45 -5.95 10.95 -3.80
N VAL A 46 -6.14 11.43 -2.57
CA VAL A 46 -5.07 11.94 -1.69
C VAL A 46 -4.80 10.95 -0.58
N LEU A 47 -3.53 10.59 -0.43
CA LEU A 47 -3.01 9.75 0.65
C LEU A 47 -2.09 10.58 1.53
N VAL A 48 -2.35 10.64 2.84
CA VAL A 48 -1.42 11.20 3.82
C VAL A 48 -0.67 10.06 4.49
N ASP A 49 0.67 10.13 4.42
CA ASP A 49 1.55 9.11 5.00
C ASP A 49 2.13 9.64 6.32
N LEU A 50 1.67 9.06 7.44
CA LEU A 50 2.06 9.44 8.80
C LEU A 50 3.53 9.08 9.06
N ARG A 51 4.17 9.91 9.85
CA ARG A 51 5.57 9.71 10.21
C ARG A 51 5.78 8.48 11.09
N GLY A 52 4.85 8.20 11.99
CA GLY A 52 4.94 7.14 12.99
C GLY A 52 5.98 7.40 14.09
N PRO A 53 6.04 6.52 15.08
CA PRO A 53 6.95 6.62 16.24
C PRO A 53 8.38 6.19 15.83
N ARG A 54 9.11 7.06 15.11
CA ARG A 54 10.50 6.77 14.72
C ARG A 54 11.42 6.80 15.94
N ILE A 55 12.11 5.69 16.18
CA ILE A 55 13.21 5.60 17.13
C ILE A 55 14.47 6.15 16.49
N ARG A 56 15.20 6.98 17.20
CA ARG A 56 16.41 7.64 16.69
C ARG A 56 17.52 7.71 17.72
N VAL A 57 18.73 7.84 17.23
CA VAL A 57 19.84 8.40 17.99
C VAL A 57 19.48 9.85 18.34
N GLY A 58 19.65 10.24 19.57
CA GLY A 58 19.41 11.61 20.04
C GLY A 58 20.53 12.58 19.60
N ALA A 59 20.61 13.70 20.30
CA ALA A 59 21.62 14.72 20.05
C ALA A 59 23.01 14.22 20.38
N LEU A 60 23.94 14.35 19.45
CA LEU A 60 25.38 14.11 19.65
C LEU A 60 26.11 15.45 19.48
N SER A 61 27.20 15.65 20.20
CA SER A 61 28.06 16.85 20.05
C SER A 61 28.74 16.95 18.68
N GLY A 62 28.72 15.87 17.92
CA GLY A 62 29.26 15.73 16.55
C GLY A 62 29.18 14.29 16.10
N PRO A 63 29.55 14.00 14.83
CA PRO A 63 29.65 12.62 14.36
C PRO A 63 30.65 11.84 15.21
N ARG A 64 30.33 10.57 15.55
CA ARG A 64 31.12 9.69 16.40
C ARG A 64 31.54 8.44 15.65
N GLU A 65 32.83 8.15 15.62
CA GLU A 65 33.32 6.89 15.04
C GLU A 65 33.05 5.72 15.99
N LEU A 66 32.40 4.69 15.49
CA LEU A 66 32.15 3.43 16.19
C LEU A 66 33.02 2.35 15.55
N ALA A 67 34.10 1.98 16.25
CA ALA A 67 34.99 0.93 15.74
C ALA A 67 34.39 -0.46 15.99
N THR A 68 34.46 -1.35 15.00
CA THR A 68 34.02 -2.75 15.13
C THR A 68 34.74 -3.44 16.31
N GLY A 69 33.99 -4.18 17.11
CA GLY A 69 34.44 -4.87 18.31
C GLY A 69 34.45 -4.00 19.57
N THR A 70 34.23 -2.71 19.48
CA THR A 70 34.17 -1.84 20.67
C THR A 70 32.82 -1.93 21.35
N ARG A 71 32.81 -1.69 22.66
CA ARG A 71 31.59 -1.58 23.47
C ARG A 71 31.04 -0.17 23.42
N VAL A 72 29.74 -0.06 23.28
CA VAL A 72 28.98 1.18 23.35
C VAL A 72 27.80 1.03 24.31
N VAL A 73 27.38 2.16 24.92
CA VAL A 73 26.25 2.20 25.83
C VAL A 73 25.20 3.13 25.26
N PHE A 74 23.96 2.65 25.14
CA PHE A 74 22.80 3.46 24.81
C PHE A 74 22.09 3.86 26.10
N ALA A 75 21.63 5.11 26.14
CA ALA A 75 20.84 5.64 27.26
C ALA A 75 19.71 6.54 26.74
N PRO A 76 18.58 6.66 27.43
CA PRO A 76 17.57 7.68 27.12
C PRO A 76 18.21 9.08 27.09
N GLU A 77 17.84 9.91 26.11
CA GLU A 77 18.46 11.23 25.88
C GLU A 77 18.45 12.12 27.12
N ALA A 78 17.43 12.01 27.97
CA ALA A 78 17.28 12.80 29.19
C ALA A 78 18.35 12.51 30.26
N VAL A 79 19.02 11.32 30.20
CA VAL A 79 19.96 10.86 31.24
C VAL A 79 21.32 10.41 30.66
N ALA A 80 21.49 10.50 29.35
CA ALA A 80 22.70 10.04 28.66
C ALA A 80 23.94 10.82 29.08
N ALA A 81 25.00 10.11 29.47
CA ALA A 81 26.31 10.70 29.73
C ALA A 81 27.05 11.04 28.39
N PRO A 82 28.05 11.94 28.38
CA PRO A 82 28.73 12.38 27.16
C PRO A 82 29.38 11.27 26.32
N ASN A 83 29.75 10.17 26.94
CA ASN A 83 30.36 8.99 26.31
C ASN A 83 29.32 7.95 25.87
N GLU A 84 28.07 8.10 26.21
CA GLU A 84 26.96 7.22 25.83
C GLU A 84 26.33 7.67 24.51
N ILE A 85 25.55 6.80 23.89
CA ILE A 85 24.77 7.10 22.69
C ILE A 85 23.34 7.41 23.16
N PRO A 86 22.91 8.67 23.06
CA PRO A 86 21.54 9.03 23.45
C PRO A 86 20.54 8.40 22.49
N THR A 87 19.41 7.92 23.00
CA THR A 87 18.27 7.48 22.19
C THR A 87 17.02 8.27 22.56
N THR A 88 16.21 8.60 21.53
CA THR A 88 14.89 9.22 21.73
C THR A 88 13.86 8.24 22.25
N TYR A 89 14.20 6.95 22.36
CA TYR A 89 13.29 5.91 22.81
C TYR A 89 13.60 5.46 24.23
N GLU A 90 12.79 5.89 25.19
CA GLU A 90 12.95 5.56 26.61
C GLU A 90 12.72 4.07 26.92
N GLY A 91 11.94 3.38 26.08
CA GLY A 91 11.61 1.96 26.22
C GLY A 91 12.72 1.00 25.77
N LEU A 92 13.86 1.47 25.25
CA LEU A 92 14.87 0.62 24.66
C LEU A 92 15.29 -0.52 25.58
N ALA A 93 15.66 -0.22 26.83
CA ALA A 93 16.11 -1.21 27.79
C ALA A 93 15.04 -2.23 28.23
N ARG A 94 13.77 -1.88 28.06
CA ARG A 94 12.64 -2.77 28.36
C ARG A 94 12.35 -3.74 27.22
N ASP A 95 12.51 -3.30 25.99
CA ASP A 95 12.06 -4.04 24.81
C ASP A 95 13.15 -4.93 24.21
N VAL A 96 14.45 -4.57 24.35
CA VAL A 96 15.57 -5.40 23.89
C VAL A 96 16.01 -6.41 24.95
N MET A 97 16.73 -7.43 24.52
CA MET A 97 17.36 -8.43 25.38
C MET A 97 18.81 -8.70 24.91
N PRO A 98 19.68 -9.30 25.72
CA PRO A 98 20.97 -9.77 25.26
C PRO A 98 20.84 -10.65 24.02
N GLY A 99 21.65 -10.37 22.99
CA GLY A 99 21.57 -10.96 21.66
C GLY A 99 20.68 -10.20 20.67
N SER A 100 19.87 -9.22 21.11
CA SER A 100 19.14 -8.34 20.19
C SER A 100 20.10 -7.51 19.34
N THR A 101 19.72 -7.24 18.09
CA THR A 101 20.46 -6.36 17.18
C THR A 101 19.86 -4.96 17.18
N ILE A 102 20.71 -3.95 17.31
CA ILE A 102 20.37 -2.53 17.11
C ILE A 102 21.03 -2.09 15.82
N LEU A 103 20.22 -1.71 14.81
CA LEU A 103 20.72 -1.15 13.56
C LEU A 103 20.62 0.37 13.59
N LEU A 104 21.66 1.06 13.11
CA LEU A 104 21.72 2.52 13.07
C LEU A 104 22.00 2.98 11.64
N ASP A 105 21.47 4.17 11.29
CA ASP A 105 21.63 4.78 9.96
C ASP A 105 21.23 3.84 8.83
N ASP A 106 19.97 3.37 8.86
CA ASP A 106 19.37 2.46 7.88
C ASP A 106 20.18 1.14 7.69
N GLY A 107 20.74 0.65 8.80
CA GLY A 107 21.47 -0.62 8.83
C GLY A 107 22.96 -0.53 8.46
N LEU A 108 23.49 0.68 8.20
CA LEU A 108 24.92 0.87 7.92
C LEU A 108 25.81 0.54 9.12
N LEU A 109 25.29 0.71 10.35
CA LEU A 109 25.99 0.31 11.57
C LEU A 109 25.13 -0.71 12.33
N SER A 110 25.78 -1.68 12.98
CA SER A 110 25.12 -2.74 13.74
C SER A 110 25.77 -2.92 15.09
N VAL A 111 24.93 -3.00 16.13
CA VAL A 111 25.35 -3.25 17.51
C VAL A 111 24.55 -4.43 18.05
N GLU A 112 25.23 -5.42 18.63
CA GLU A 112 24.59 -6.54 19.33
C GLU A 112 24.55 -6.24 20.81
N VAL A 113 23.38 -6.34 21.43
CA VAL A 113 23.18 -6.12 22.86
C VAL A 113 23.86 -7.22 23.67
N GLU A 114 24.71 -6.82 24.63
CA GLU A 114 25.37 -7.74 25.56
C GLU A 114 24.72 -7.74 26.94
N ASP A 115 24.40 -6.56 27.48
CA ASP A 115 23.96 -6.42 28.88
C ASP A 115 22.98 -5.22 29.02
N ILE A 116 22.11 -5.33 29.99
CA ILE A 116 21.12 -4.28 30.31
C ILE A 116 21.16 -4.01 31.81
N ARG A 117 21.37 -2.74 32.19
CA ARG A 117 21.42 -2.28 33.59
C ARG A 117 20.52 -1.07 33.78
N GLY A 118 19.36 -1.29 34.37
CA GLY A 118 18.35 -0.25 34.51
C GLY A 118 17.89 0.27 33.17
N VAL A 119 18.19 1.52 32.83
CA VAL A 119 17.85 2.14 31.55
C VAL A 119 18.99 2.11 30.53
N LEU A 120 20.16 1.58 30.91
CA LEU A 120 21.35 1.52 30.08
C LEU A 120 21.41 0.20 29.32
N VAL A 121 21.64 0.27 28.02
CA VAL A 121 21.84 -0.89 27.15
C VAL A 121 23.26 -0.88 26.64
N THR A 122 24.04 -1.90 27.01
CA THR A 122 25.42 -2.09 26.56
C THR A 122 25.43 -3.07 25.39
N GLY A 123 26.16 -2.74 24.34
CA GLY A 123 26.32 -3.63 23.19
C GLY A 123 27.70 -3.55 22.57
N VAL A 124 28.00 -4.53 21.72
CA VAL A 124 29.25 -4.62 20.91
C VAL A 124 28.93 -4.23 19.48
N VAL A 125 29.72 -3.33 18.93
CA VAL A 125 29.65 -2.92 17.54
C VAL A 125 30.06 -4.09 16.64
N ARG A 126 29.14 -4.60 15.84
CA ARG A 126 29.39 -5.68 14.87
C ARG A 126 29.80 -5.11 13.51
N TYR A 127 29.16 -4.06 13.05
CA TYR A 127 29.55 -3.27 11.88
C TYR A 127 29.71 -1.82 12.31
N GLY A 128 30.92 -1.33 12.23
CA GLY A 128 31.31 0.02 12.65
C GLY A 128 31.22 1.05 11.52
N GLY A 129 31.48 2.32 11.88
CA GLY A 129 31.46 3.46 10.98
C GLY A 129 31.12 4.76 11.68
N LEU A 130 30.85 5.81 10.91
CA LEU A 130 30.60 7.15 11.41
C LEU A 130 29.11 7.34 11.78
N LEU A 131 28.79 7.31 13.08
CA LEU A 131 27.45 7.61 13.59
C LEU A 131 27.21 9.12 13.63
N LYS A 132 26.15 9.57 12.95
CA LYS A 132 25.70 10.97 12.94
C LYS A 132 24.52 11.17 13.90
N PRO A 133 24.31 12.40 14.43
CA PRO A 133 23.14 12.70 15.27
C PRO A 133 21.83 12.52 14.52
N ASN A 134 20.76 12.21 15.25
CA ASN A 134 19.38 12.08 14.75
C ASN A 134 19.15 10.95 13.72
N LYS A 135 20.09 10.02 13.55
CA LYS A 135 19.95 8.88 12.64
C LYS A 135 18.93 7.88 13.14
N GLY A 136 18.25 7.18 12.21
CA GLY A 136 17.30 6.14 12.50
C GLY A 136 17.92 5.01 13.32
N MET A 137 17.13 4.44 14.22
CA MET A 137 17.48 3.24 14.99
C MET A 137 16.37 2.21 14.74
N ASN A 138 16.77 1.04 14.24
CA ASN A 138 15.87 -0.09 13.99
C ASN A 138 16.22 -1.23 14.94
N LEU A 139 15.21 -1.96 15.35
CA LEU A 139 15.29 -3.08 16.29
C LEU A 139 14.68 -4.31 15.62
N PRO A 140 15.40 -5.02 14.73
CA PRO A 140 14.89 -6.18 14.01
C PRO A 140 14.38 -7.26 14.95
N GLY A 141 13.19 -7.78 14.67
CA GLY A 141 12.56 -8.84 15.45
C GLY A 141 12.04 -8.43 16.83
N VAL A 142 12.27 -7.19 17.27
CA VAL A 142 11.83 -6.68 18.59
C VAL A 142 10.45 -6.05 18.46
N GLU A 143 9.53 -6.47 19.32
CA GLU A 143 8.23 -5.81 19.48
C GLU A 143 8.41 -4.53 20.31
N VAL A 144 8.27 -3.39 19.66
CA VAL A 144 8.47 -2.09 20.27
C VAL A 144 7.20 -1.67 21.02
N SER A 145 7.32 -1.34 22.29
CA SER A 145 6.20 -0.94 23.15
C SER A 145 5.80 0.54 23.06
N ALA A 146 6.44 1.31 22.14
CA ALA A 146 6.03 2.68 21.85
C ALA A 146 4.57 2.73 21.36
N PRO A 147 3.81 3.79 21.71
CA PRO A 147 2.47 3.99 21.16
C PRO A 147 2.51 3.96 19.63
N ALA A 148 1.59 3.21 19.02
CA ALA A 148 1.50 3.06 17.57
C ALA A 148 1.21 4.39 16.84
N ILE A 149 0.60 5.34 17.56
CA ILE A 149 0.27 6.69 17.08
C ILE A 149 0.83 7.68 18.09
N SER A 150 1.71 8.58 17.64
CA SER A 150 2.20 9.69 18.45
C SER A 150 1.14 10.81 18.54
N GLU A 151 1.25 11.69 19.53
CA GLU A 151 0.40 12.90 19.63
C GLU A 151 0.46 13.74 18.36
N ARG A 152 1.66 13.90 17.79
CA ARG A 152 1.87 14.60 16.53
C ARG A 152 1.18 13.91 15.34
N ASP A 153 1.16 12.57 15.30
CA ASP A 153 0.42 11.86 14.25
C ASP A 153 -1.09 12.04 14.42
N ALA A 154 -1.59 12.08 15.66
CA ALA A 154 -3.01 12.34 15.94
C ALA A 154 -3.43 13.74 15.48
N GLU A 155 -2.63 14.78 15.75
CA GLU A 155 -2.86 16.14 15.24
C GLU A 155 -2.83 16.18 13.71
N GLU A 156 -1.90 15.47 13.08
CA GLU A 156 -1.80 15.39 11.61
C GLU A 156 -3.02 14.69 11.00
N VAL A 157 -3.51 13.63 11.64
CA VAL A 157 -4.74 12.93 11.24
C VAL A 157 -5.93 13.88 11.25
N GLU A 158 -6.13 14.63 12.32
CA GLU A 158 -7.24 15.59 12.46
C GLU A 158 -7.21 16.63 11.32
N ARG A 159 -6.04 17.24 11.08
CA ARG A 159 -5.85 18.22 10.00
C ARG A 159 -6.07 17.62 8.61
N ALA A 160 -5.53 16.42 8.35
CA ALA A 160 -5.68 15.74 7.08
C ALA A 160 -7.15 15.39 6.78
N VAL A 161 -7.88 14.90 7.79
CA VAL A 161 -9.31 14.61 7.69
C VAL A 161 -10.11 15.88 7.39
N ALA A 162 -9.84 16.97 8.12
CA ALA A 162 -10.48 18.26 7.89
C ALA A 162 -10.18 18.85 6.49
N ALA A 163 -9.00 18.55 5.93
CA ALA A 163 -8.62 18.96 4.58
C ALA A 163 -9.21 18.06 3.46
N GLY A 164 -9.83 16.92 3.81
CA GLY A 164 -10.53 16.03 2.88
C GLY A 164 -9.65 14.93 2.28
N VAL A 165 -8.78 14.30 3.07
CA VAL A 165 -7.97 13.15 2.65
C VAL A 165 -8.83 11.92 2.37
N ASP A 166 -8.41 11.06 1.44
CA ASP A 166 -9.09 9.81 1.09
C ASP A 166 -8.47 8.60 1.82
N PHE A 167 -7.14 8.64 2.05
CA PHE A 167 -6.37 7.58 2.70
C PHE A 167 -5.40 8.15 3.74
N ILE A 168 -5.21 7.40 4.81
CA ILE A 168 -4.12 7.62 5.76
C ILE A 168 -3.27 6.35 5.80
N ALA A 169 -1.97 6.48 5.50
CA ALA A 169 -1.00 5.41 5.66
C ALA A 169 -0.33 5.48 7.02
N MET A 170 -0.34 4.37 7.74
CA MET A 170 0.23 4.24 9.07
C MET A 170 1.58 3.55 9.02
N SER A 171 2.64 4.25 9.44
CA SER A 171 4.00 3.71 9.51
C SER A 171 4.21 2.83 10.74
N PHE A 172 5.15 1.91 10.64
CA PHE A 172 5.62 1.01 11.71
C PHE A 172 4.53 0.18 12.37
N VAL A 173 3.51 -0.24 11.60
CA VAL A 173 2.47 -1.16 12.08
C VAL A 173 3.11 -2.49 12.49
N GLN A 174 2.77 -2.99 13.66
CA GLN A 174 3.24 -4.28 14.19
C GLN A 174 2.12 -5.31 14.26
N ARG A 175 0.87 -4.86 14.49
CA ARG A 175 -0.30 -5.74 14.72
C ARG A 175 -1.62 -5.03 14.34
N GLY A 176 -2.71 -5.79 14.32
CA GLY A 176 -4.04 -5.27 13.95
C GLY A 176 -4.55 -4.19 14.89
N GLU A 177 -4.24 -4.29 16.20
CA GLU A 177 -4.61 -3.34 17.25
C GLU A 177 -4.06 -1.94 17.00
N ASP A 178 -2.89 -1.83 16.35
CA ASP A 178 -2.30 -0.55 15.95
C ASP A 178 -3.20 0.14 14.92
N VAL A 179 -3.69 -0.60 13.95
CA VAL A 179 -4.62 -0.10 12.92
C VAL A 179 -5.96 0.28 13.55
N GLU A 180 -6.45 -0.52 14.49
CA GLU A 180 -7.67 -0.22 15.23
C GLU A 180 -7.54 1.06 16.09
N ALA A 181 -6.34 1.35 16.60
CA ALA A 181 -6.07 2.61 17.30
C ALA A 181 -6.25 3.81 16.36
N LEU A 182 -5.73 3.75 15.14
CA LEU A 182 -5.94 4.80 14.13
C LEU A 182 -7.41 4.86 13.67
N ARG A 183 -8.08 3.71 13.53
CA ARG A 183 -9.50 3.64 13.14
C ARG A 183 -10.41 4.43 14.09
N ARG A 184 -10.07 4.53 15.37
CA ARG A 184 -10.83 5.34 16.35
C ARG A 184 -10.67 6.85 16.15
N LEU A 185 -9.64 7.29 15.44
CA LEU A 185 -9.34 8.71 15.19
C LEU A 185 -9.87 9.21 13.85
N VAL A 186 -10.20 8.31 12.93
CA VAL A 186 -10.64 8.68 11.57
C VAL A 186 -12.12 8.34 11.34
N PRO A 187 -12.85 9.14 10.54
CA PRO A 187 -14.20 8.78 10.13
C PRO A 187 -14.18 7.55 9.20
N SER A 188 -15.30 6.83 9.13
CA SER A 188 -15.45 5.64 8.27
C SER A 188 -15.27 5.92 6.78
N SER A 189 -15.39 7.17 6.37
CA SER A 189 -15.14 7.64 5.00
C SER A 189 -13.66 7.68 4.62
N VAL A 190 -12.73 7.67 5.59
CA VAL A 190 -11.29 7.64 5.34
C VAL A 190 -10.76 6.22 5.48
N ARG A 191 -9.99 5.76 4.48
CA ARG A 191 -9.41 4.41 4.45
C ARG A 191 -8.00 4.40 5.06
N ILE A 192 -7.68 3.32 5.75
CA ILE A 192 -6.37 3.13 6.40
C ILE A 192 -5.54 2.15 5.60
N ILE A 193 -4.31 2.58 5.28
CA ILE A 193 -3.28 1.75 4.64
C ILE A 193 -2.23 1.40 5.70
N ALA A 194 -2.08 0.12 6.02
CA ALA A 194 -1.04 -0.35 6.93
C ALA A 194 0.28 -0.51 6.17
N LYS A 195 1.33 0.18 6.60
CA LYS A 195 2.67 0.02 6.02
C LYS A 195 3.38 -1.15 6.69
N ILE A 196 3.78 -2.11 5.86
CA ILE A 196 4.52 -3.31 6.31
C ILE A 196 6.00 -3.00 6.18
N GLU A 197 6.60 -2.65 7.30
CA GLU A 197 7.97 -2.15 7.45
C GLU A 197 8.79 -2.98 8.43
N LYS A 198 8.13 -3.85 9.21
CA LYS A 198 8.74 -4.58 10.32
C LYS A 198 8.51 -6.10 10.21
N ASP A 199 9.49 -6.88 10.70
CA ASP A 199 9.35 -8.33 10.83
C ASP A 199 8.15 -8.71 11.72
N THR A 200 7.89 -7.97 12.80
CA THR A 200 6.72 -8.18 13.65
C THR A 200 5.39 -8.09 12.89
N ALA A 201 5.29 -7.19 11.89
CA ALA A 201 4.11 -7.09 11.05
C ALA A 201 3.89 -8.34 10.19
N LEU A 202 4.96 -8.99 9.73
CA LEU A 202 4.88 -10.23 8.94
C LEU A 202 4.27 -11.37 9.75
N ARG A 203 4.64 -11.49 11.01
CA ARG A 203 4.08 -12.50 11.94
C ARG A 203 2.59 -12.24 12.21
N ASN A 204 2.17 -10.99 12.21
CA ASN A 204 0.81 -10.56 12.55
C ASN A 204 -0.03 -10.17 11.30
N ILE A 205 0.44 -10.49 10.09
CA ILE A 205 -0.15 -9.99 8.83
C ILE A 205 -1.64 -10.26 8.70
N LYS A 206 -2.13 -11.42 9.15
CA LYS A 206 -3.56 -11.77 9.10
C LYS A 206 -4.43 -10.84 9.97
N GLY A 207 -3.92 -10.43 11.14
CA GLY A 207 -4.57 -9.46 12.03
C GLY A 207 -4.60 -8.07 11.37
N ILE A 208 -3.49 -7.65 10.81
CA ILE A 208 -3.35 -6.36 10.10
C ILE A 208 -4.30 -6.30 8.89
N LEU A 209 -4.34 -7.33 8.05
CA LEU A 209 -5.23 -7.38 6.88
C LEU A 209 -6.72 -7.36 7.25
N ARG A 210 -7.10 -7.86 8.43
CA ARG A 210 -8.49 -7.73 8.91
C ARG A 210 -8.84 -6.29 9.30
N ALA A 211 -7.91 -5.58 9.94
CA ALA A 211 -8.12 -4.23 10.47
C ALA A 211 -7.95 -3.13 9.40
N ALA A 212 -6.99 -3.28 8.48
CA ALA A 212 -6.66 -2.31 7.45
C ALA A 212 -7.58 -2.40 6.23
N ASP A 213 -7.68 -1.29 5.48
CA ASP A 213 -8.40 -1.25 4.19
C ASP A 213 -7.49 -1.62 3.01
N ALA A 214 -6.18 -1.37 3.13
CA ALA A 214 -5.14 -1.72 2.18
C ALA A 214 -3.81 -1.89 2.91
N ILE A 215 -2.79 -2.43 2.23
CA ILE A 215 -1.42 -2.47 2.75
C ILE A 215 -0.44 -1.80 1.79
N MET A 216 0.69 -1.37 2.34
CA MET A 216 1.84 -0.90 1.57
C MET A 216 3.08 -1.72 1.94
N VAL A 217 3.68 -2.37 0.97
CA VAL A 217 4.97 -3.05 1.12
C VAL A 217 6.07 -2.00 0.99
N ALA A 218 6.57 -1.51 2.13
CA ALA A 218 7.57 -0.45 2.20
C ALA A 218 8.98 -1.09 2.24
N ARG A 219 9.49 -1.45 1.06
CA ARG A 219 10.69 -2.30 0.89
C ARG A 219 11.96 -1.69 1.46
N GLY A 220 12.07 -0.36 1.48
CA GLY A 220 13.23 0.33 2.06
C GLY A 220 13.38 0.03 3.55
N ASP A 221 12.33 0.30 4.34
CA ASP A 221 12.35 0.04 5.78
C ASP A 221 12.34 -1.47 6.08
N LEU A 222 11.58 -2.26 5.31
CA LEU A 222 11.51 -3.71 5.46
C LEU A 222 12.87 -4.38 5.18
N GLY A 223 13.65 -3.85 4.23
CA GLY A 223 15.00 -4.36 3.91
C GLY A 223 16.06 -4.00 4.95
N VAL A 224 15.73 -3.10 5.90
CA VAL A 224 16.56 -2.88 7.11
C VAL A 224 16.22 -3.89 8.19
N GLU A 225 14.97 -4.31 8.28
CA GLU A 225 14.46 -5.23 9.30
C GLU A 225 14.69 -6.72 8.94
N LEU A 226 14.81 -7.04 7.65
CA LEU A 226 15.01 -8.40 7.12
C LEU A 226 16.34 -8.52 6.39
N PRO A 227 16.92 -9.75 6.30
CA PRO A 227 17.95 -10.05 5.33
C PRO A 227 17.49 -9.64 3.92
N PHE A 228 18.35 -8.94 3.17
CA PHE A 228 17.99 -8.36 1.86
C PHE A 228 17.50 -9.44 0.86
N GLU A 229 18.02 -10.66 0.95
CA GLU A 229 17.61 -11.81 0.12
C GLU A 229 16.19 -12.30 0.39
N GLU A 230 15.60 -11.99 1.55
CA GLU A 230 14.25 -12.39 1.91
C GLU A 230 13.19 -11.40 1.41
N VAL A 231 13.57 -10.14 1.14
CA VAL A 231 12.64 -9.07 0.75
C VAL A 231 11.82 -9.41 -0.50
N PRO A 232 12.40 -9.96 -1.59
CA PRO A 232 11.63 -10.28 -2.79
C PRO A 232 10.54 -11.35 -2.57
N LEU A 233 10.85 -12.41 -1.80
CA LEU A 233 9.87 -13.45 -1.48
C LEU A 233 8.80 -12.94 -0.51
N THR A 234 9.19 -12.12 0.44
CA THR A 234 8.27 -11.46 1.38
C THR A 234 7.29 -10.55 0.65
N GLN A 235 7.75 -9.76 -0.33
CA GLN A 235 6.89 -8.96 -1.20
C GLN A 235 5.82 -9.83 -1.88
N LYS A 236 6.23 -10.91 -2.55
CA LYS A 236 5.32 -11.83 -3.25
C LYS A 236 4.27 -12.41 -2.29
N ARG A 237 4.71 -12.84 -1.10
CA ARG A 237 3.82 -13.36 -0.06
C ARG A 237 2.81 -12.31 0.42
N LEU A 238 3.26 -11.09 0.70
CA LEU A 238 2.38 -10.00 1.16
C LEU A 238 1.34 -9.62 0.10
N ILE A 239 1.74 -9.50 -1.16
CA ILE A 239 0.84 -9.20 -2.28
C ILE A 239 -0.21 -10.31 -2.40
N ARG A 240 0.20 -11.58 -2.37
CA ARG A 240 -0.71 -12.71 -2.43
C ARG A 240 -1.71 -12.72 -1.26
N GLU A 241 -1.22 -12.54 -0.02
CA GLU A 241 -2.09 -12.50 1.16
C GLU A 241 -3.10 -11.35 1.09
N ALA A 242 -2.68 -10.16 0.67
CA ALA A 242 -3.58 -9.01 0.48
C ALA A 242 -4.68 -9.33 -0.56
N ASN A 243 -4.31 -9.88 -1.70
CA ASN A 243 -5.25 -10.27 -2.77
C ASN A 243 -6.26 -11.31 -2.28
N LEU A 244 -5.82 -12.34 -1.52
CA LEU A 244 -6.71 -13.34 -0.93
C LEU A 244 -7.74 -12.74 0.05
N HIS A 245 -7.39 -11.61 0.68
CA HIS A 245 -8.28 -10.88 1.58
C HIS A 245 -9.08 -9.77 0.87
N GLY A 246 -8.95 -9.62 -0.46
CA GLY A 246 -9.59 -8.56 -1.24
C GLY A 246 -9.13 -7.15 -0.83
N LYS A 247 -7.88 -7.02 -0.37
CA LYS A 247 -7.27 -5.77 0.07
C LYS A 247 -6.30 -5.26 -0.98
N PRO A 248 -6.42 -4.00 -1.44
CA PRO A 248 -5.44 -3.39 -2.32
C PRO A 248 -4.04 -3.36 -1.70
N VAL A 249 -3.02 -3.51 -2.54
CA VAL A 249 -1.62 -3.48 -2.12
C VAL A 249 -0.82 -2.51 -2.96
N ILE A 250 0.00 -1.70 -2.28
CA ILE A 250 0.94 -0.76 -2.89
C ILE A 250 2.35 -1.33 -2.73
N THR A 251 3.10 -1.46 -3.82
CA THR A 251 4.54 -1.73 -3.75
C THR A 251 5.31 -0.42 -3.80
N ALA A 252 6.11 -0.16 -2.77
CA ALA A 252 6.71 1.14 -2.52
C ALA A 252 8.22 1.08 -2.35
N THR A 253 8.88 2.21 -2.56
CA THR A 253 10.30 2.52 -2.41
C THR A 253 11.22 1.84 -3.43
N GLN A 254 12.26 2.57 -3.85
CA GLN A 254 13.32 2.08 -4.75
C GLN A 254 12.78 1.49 -6.07
N MET A 255 11.73 2.07 -6.65
CA MET A 255 11.14 1.58 -7.90
C MET A 255 11.93 2.07 -9.12
N LEU A 256 12.11 3.38 -9.28
CA LEU A 256 12.87 4.01 -10.37
C LEU A 256 13.86 5.05 -9.81
N GLU A 257 14.53 4.74 -8.71
CA GLU A 257 15.36 5.64 -7.91
C GLU A 257 16.43 6.38 -8.75
N SER A 258 17.02 5.72 -9.75
CA SER A 258 17.98 6.35 -10.65
C SER A 258 17.39 7.53 -11.43
N MET A 259 16.06 7.54 -11.62
CA MET A 259 15.36 8.60 -12.34
C MET A 259 15.21 9.89 -11.53
N VAL A 260 15.62 9.93 -10.28
CA VAL A 260 15.83 11.19 -9.55
C VAL A 260 16.83 12.07 -10.31
N HIS A 261 17.85 11.46 -10.92
CA HIS A 261 18.95 12.15 -11.60
C HIS A 261 19.11 11.78 -13.09
N ALA A 262 18.42 10.73 -13.57
CA ALA A 262 18.53 10.22 -14.93
C ALA A 262 17.18 10.23 -15.66
N PRO A 263 17.11 10.53 -16.98
CA PRO A 263 15.86 10.57 -17.74
C PRO A 263 15.31 9.18 -18.10
N ARG A 264 16.00 8.09 -17.75
CA ARG A 264 15.60 6.71 -18.00
C ARG A 264 16.00 5.82 -16.83
N PRO A 265 15.18 4.80 -16.51
CA PRO A 265 15.53 3.84 -15.47
C PRO A 265 16.62 2.87 -15.92
N THR A 266 17.25 2.23 -14.96
CA THR A 266 18.10 1.07 -15.20
C THR A 266 17.27 -0.15 -15.63
N ARG A 267 17.94 -1.18 -16.19
CA ARG A 267 17.25 -2.44 -16.52
C ARG A 267 16.77 -3.18 -15.26
N ALA A 268 17.50 -3.09 -14.17
CA ALA A 268 17.13 -3.71 -12.89
C ALA A 268 15.84 -3.09 -12.33
N GLU A 269 15.74 -1.76 -12.35
CA GLU A 269 14.54 -1.04 -11.91
C GLU A 269 13.33 -1.35 -12.80
N ALA A 270 13.50 -1.37 -14.12
CA ALA A 270 12.41 -1.76 -15.03
C ALA A 270 11.95 -3.20 -14.78
N SER A 271 12.88 -4.12 -14.49
CA SER A 271 12.55 -5.50 -14.10
C SER A 271 11.85 -5.58 -12.75
N ASP A 272 12.22 -4.73 -11.79
CA ASP A 272 11.61 -4.70 -10.47
C ASP A 272 10.15 -4.22 -10.52
N VAL A 273 9.88 -3.12 -11.25
CA VAL A 273 8.51 -2.66 -11.53
C VAL A 273 7.69 -3.75 -12.21
N ALA A 274 8.24 -4.39 -13.25
CA ALA A 274 7.57 -5.47 -13.97
C ALA A 274 7.22 -6.63 -13.03
N ASN A 275 8.14 -7.05 -12.15
CA ASN A 275 7.91 -8.11 -11.18
C ASN A 275 6.80 -7.74 -10.17
N ALA A 276 6.80 -6.52 -9.64
CA ALA A 276 5.74 -6.08 -8.72
C ALA A 276 4.34 -6.18 -9.37
N ILE A 277 4.21 -5.80 -10.66
CA ILE A 277 2.97 -5.89 -11.41
C ILE A 277 2.59 -7.37 -11.67
N LEU A 278 3.57 -8.21 -12.04
CA LEU A 278 3.36 -9.65 -12.24
C LEU A 278 2.96 -10.36 -10.94
N ASP A 279 3.49 -9.93 -9.81
CA ASP A 279 3.13 -10.44 -8.49
C ASP A 279 1.68 -10.12 -8.11
N GLY A 280 1.07 -9.12 -8.76
CA GLY A 280 -0.32 -8.74 -8.57
C GLY A 280 -0.50 -7.55 -7.61
N THR A 281 0.44 -6.61 -7.55
CA THR A 281 0.23 -5.33 -6.83
C THR A 281 -0.90 -4.51 -7.48
N ASP A 282 -1.62 -3.71 -6.69
CA ASP A 282 -2.65 -2.80 -7.20
C ASP A 282 -2.05 -1.48 -7.67
N ALA A 283 -1.03 -1.00 -6.97
CA ALA A 283 -0.33 0.22 -7.32
C ALA A 283 1.17 0.09 -7.08
N VAL A 284 1.95 0.86 -7.83
CA VAL A 284 3.38 1.07 -7.66
C VAL A 284 3.63 2.53 -7.30
N MET A 285 4.54 2.81 -6.37
CA MET A 285 4.74 4.14 -5.83
C MET A 285 6.08 4.72 -6.25
N LEU A 286 6.07 5.94 -6.79
CA LEU A 286 7.22 6.82 -6.93
C LEU A 286 7.35 7.72 -5.70
N SER A 287 8.55 8.06 -5.30
CA SER A 287 8.86 8.89 -4.12
C SER A 287 9.68 10.12 -4.51
N ALA A 288 11.00 10.05 -4.34
CA ALA A 288 11.93 11.13 -4.68
C ALA A 288 11.89 11.47 -6.16
N GLU A 289 11.65 10.49 -7.03
CA GLU A 289 11.58 10.62 -8.49
C GLU A 289 10.58 11.70 -8.92
N THR A 290 9.44 11.79 -8.23
CA THR A 290 8.39 12.79 -8.52
C THR A 290 8.35 13.96 -7.55
N ALA A 291 8.97 13.85 -6.36
CA ALA A 291 8.93 14.89 -5.33
C ALA A 291 10.05 15.91 -5.47
N VAL A 292 11.29 15.46 -5.75
CA VAL A 292 12.50 16.28 -5.81
C VAL A 292 13.38 15.96 -7.02
N GLY A 293 13.04 14.93 -7.80
CA GLY A 293 13.81 14.50 -8.97
C GLY A 293 13.79 15.51 -10.11
N ALA A 294 14.78 15.42 -10.98
CA ALA A 294 14.91 16.26 -12.16
C ALA A 294 13.94 15.86 -13.29
N TYR A 295 13.40 14.62 -13.25
CA TYR A 295 12.59 14.02 -14.31
C TYR A 295 11.25 13.45 -13.81
N PRO A 296 10.39 14.28 -13.13
CA PRO A 296 9.19 13.76 -12.47
C PRO A 296 8.16 13.19 -13.46
N ARG A 297 7.95 13.85 -14.62
CA ARG A 297 7.00 13.37 -15.62
C ARG A 297 7.52 12.12 -16.32
N GLU A 298 8.78 12.12 -16.72
CA GLU A 298 9.43 10.98 -17.38
C GLU A 298 9.42 9.74 -16.50
N SER A 299 9.50 9.91 -15.17
CA SER A 299 9.40 8.80 -14.22
C SER A 299 8.01 8.18 -14.23
N VAL A 300 6.95 8.99 -14.25
CA VAL A 300 5.58 8.50 -14.41
C VAL A 300 5.37 7.84 -15.77
N ASP A 301 5.83 8.48 -16.86
CA ASP A 301 5.73 7.94 -18.21
C ASP A 301 6.48 6.59 -18.35
N ALA A 302 7.64 6.44 -17.69
CA ALA A 302 8.38 5.18 -17.66
C ALA A 302 7.59 4.08 -16.91
N MET A 303 7.05 4.42 -15.73
CA MET A 303 6.21 3.51 -14.94
C MET A 303 5.01 3.01 -15.74
N VAL A 304 4.28 3.94 -16.37
CA VAL A 304 3.09 3.63 -17.19
C VAL A 304 3.46 2.75 -18.40
N ARG A 305 4.59 3.01 -19.07
CA ARG A 305 5.03 2.18 -20.20
C ARG A 305 5.36 0.75 -19.76
N ILE A 306 6.05 0.58 -18.64
CA ILE A 306 6.37 -0.75 -18.09
C ILE A 306 5.06 -1.48 -17.72
N ALA A 307 4.14 -0.79 -17.02
CA ALA A 307 2.85 -1.37 -16.65
C ALA A 307 2.05 -1.85 -17.88
N ARG A 308 1.91 -0.98 -18.89
CA ARG A 308 1.18 -1.30 -20.12
C ARG A 308 1.80 -2.47 -20.89
N GLU A 309 3.12 -2.56 -20.95
CA GLU A 309 3.81 -3.68 -21.61
C GLU A 309 3.49 -4.99 -20.91
N ILE A 310 3.63 -5.05 -19.60
CA ILE A 310 3.34 -6.25 -18.81
C ILE A 310 1.87 -6.64 -18.91
N GLU A 311 0.95 -5.68 -18.79
CA GLU A 311 -0.49 -5.94 -18.86
C GLU A 311 -0.92 -6.38 -20.27
N SER A 312 -0.27 -5.87 -21.33
CA SER A 312 -0.56 -6.30 -22.71
C SER A 312 -0.24 -7.77 -22.95
N GLN A 313 0.79 -8.30 -22.28
CA GLN A 313 1.19 -9.72 -22.37
C GLN A 313 0.27 -10.64 -21.53
N ARG A 314 -0.49 -10.09 -20.60
CA ARG A 314 -1.50 -10.81 -19.82
C ARG A 314 -2.83 -11.02 -20.55
N ARG A 315 -2.94 -10.61 -21.81
CA ARG A 315 -4.13 -10.85 -22.64
C ARG A 315 -4.32 -12.35 -22.84
N GLY A 316 -5.10 -12.95 -21.95
CA GLY A 316 -5.39 -14.36 -21.86
C GLY A 316 -6.43 -14.59 -20.77
N ARG A 317 -6.64 -15.85 -20.42
CA ARG A 317 -7.57 -16.21 -19.35
C ARG A 317 -7.09 -15.68 -18.00
N SER A 318 -8.00 -15.10 -17.21
CA SER A 318 -7.70 -14.66 -15.88
C SER A 318 -7.33 -15.86 -14.98
N PRO A 319 -6.56 -15.66 -13.89
CA PRO A 319 -6.34 -16.71 -12.87
C PRO A 319 -7.65 -17.29 -12.33
N ALA A 320 -8.70 -16.48 -12.25
CA ALA A 320 -10.04 -16.91 -11.86
C ALA A 320 -10.64 -17.94 -12.82
N PHE A 321 -10.36 -17.86 -14.13
CA PHE A 321 -10.81 -18.86 -15.10
C PHE A 321 -10.18 -20.23 -14.81
N ASP A 322 -8.89 -20.28 -14.54
CA ASP A 322 -8.19 -21.54 -14.23
C ASP A 322 -8.69 -22.15 -12.93
N LEU A 323 -9.01 -21.32 -11.91
CA LEU A 323 -9.66 -21.77 -10.69
C LEU A 323 -11.07 -22.33 -10.95
N ALA A 324 -11.89 -21.64 -11.74
CA ALA A 324 -13.26 -22.04 -12.03
C ALA A 324 -13.36 -23.34 -12.83
N VAL A 325 -12.38 -23.62 -13.73
CA VAL A 325 -12.34 -24.86 -14.53
C VAL A 325 -11.51 -25.99 -13.88
N GLY A 326 -11.08 -25.83 -12.65
CA GLY A 326 -10.34 -26.84 -11.88
C GLY A 326 -8.91 -27.11 -12.39
N ARG A 327 -8.34 -26.21 -13.19
CA ARG A 327 -6.92 -26.29 -13.57
C ARG A 327 -6.08 -25.93 -12.36
N ARG A 328 -5.20 -26.85 -11.94
CA ARG A 328 -4.23 -26.58 -10.88
C ARG A 328 -3.25 -25.51 -11.36
N ALA A 329 -2.98 -24.50 -10.51
CA ALA A 329 -1.87 -23.57 -10.72
C ALA A 329 -0.57 -24.34 -11.00
N GLU A 330 0.23 -23.83 -11.95
CA GLU A 330 1.51 -24.46 -12.32
C GLU A 330 2.46 -24.58 -11.11
N LYS A 331 3.38 -25.54 -11.18
CA LYS A 331 4.31 -25.92 -10.12
C LYS A 331 5.13 -24.78 -9.48
N SER A 332 5.24 -23.61 -10.13
CA SER A 332 5.94 -22.44 -9.58
C SER A 332 5.30 -21.85 -8.33
N ASP A 333 3.99 -22.05 -8.16
CA ASP A 333 3.25 -21.57 -6.97
C ASP A 333 3.44 -22.44 -5.72
N ARG A 334 4.03 -23.63 -5.88
CA ARG A 334 4.25 -24.57 -4.75
C ARG A 334 5.30 -24.11 -3.74
N LEU A 335 6.23 -23.25 -4.14
CA LEU A 335 7.24 -22.68 -3.24
C LEU A 335 6.66 -21.68 -2.23
N LEU A 336 5.42 -21.21 -2.46
CA LEU A 336 4.73 -20.24 -1.61
C LEU A 336 3.51 -20.83 -0.88
N SER A 337 3.22 -22.12 -1.04
CA SER A 337 2.10 -22.77 -0.35
C SER A 337 2.56 -23.31 1.00
N ASP A 338 2.10 -22.69 2.10
CA ASP A 338 1.99 -23.40 3.38
C ASP A 338 1.04 -24.59 3.16
N ALA A 339 1.53 -25.81 3.38
CA ALA A 339 0.83 -27.06 3.08
C ALA A 339 -0.43 -27.29 3.94
N ASP A 340 -0.78 -26.38 4.86
CA ASP A 340 -1.89 -26.50 5.81
C ASP A 340 -3.02 -25.47 5.63
N ALA A 341 -3.06 -24.72 4.53
CA ALA A 341 -4.21 -23.87 4.27
C ALA A 341 -5.39 -24.74 3.82
N ALA A 342 -6.17 -25.24 4.77
CA ALA A 342 -7.55 -25.64 4.52
C ALA A 342 -8.22 -24.51 3.74
N MET A 343 -8.75 -24.80 2.53
CA MET A 343 -9.50 -23.82 1.73
C MET A 343 -10.51 -23.16 2.67
N PRO A 344 -10.40 -21.85 2.95
CA PRO A 344 -11.40 -21.19 3.76
C PRO A 344 -12.75 -21.42 3.07
N THR A 345 -13.80 -21.70 3.83
CA THR A 345 -15.16 -21.81 3.28
C THR A 345 -15.38 -20.62 2.37
N THR A 346 -15.48 -20.88 1.06
CA THR A 346 -15.49 -19.81 0.04
C THR A 346 -16.70 -18.93 0.33
N ARG A 347 -16.45 -17.67 0.66
CA ARG A 347 -17.53 -16.71 0.89
C ARG A 347 -18.30 -16.49 -0.41
N THR A 348 -19.59 -16.23 -0.31
CA THR A 348 -20.47 -15.99 -1.46
C THR A 348 -19.89 -14.94 -2.40
N GLU A 349 -19.36 -13.85 -1.86
CA GLU A 349 -18.77 -12.74 -2.62
C GLU A 349 -17.57 -13.18 -3.44
N SER A 350 -16.71 -14.03 -2.88
CA SER A 350 -15.54 -14.60 -3.57
C SER A 350 -15.97 -15.56 -4.68
N ALA A 351 -16.96 -16.40 -4.44
CA ALA A 351 -17.49 -17.33 -5.44
C ALA A 351 -18.09 -16.56 -6.64
N ILE A 352 -18.88 -15.49 -6.37
CA ILE A 352 -19.43 -14.62 -7.40
C ILE A 352 -18.33 -13.91 -8.16
N ALA A 353 -17.30 -13.38 -7.50
CA ALA A 353 -16.20 -12.68 -8.16
C ALA A 353 -15.43 -13.61 -9.13
N VAL A 354 -15.15 -14.86 -8.72
CA VAL A 354 -14.55 -15.89 -9.59
C VAL A 354 -15.45 -16.16 -10.80
N ALA A 355 -16.76 -16.36 -10.56
CA ALA A 355 -17.73 -16.63 -11.62
C ALA A 355 -17.85 -15.44 -12.61
N VAL A 356 -17.81 -14.20 -12.11
CA VAL A 356 -17.84 -12.96 -12.92
C VAL A 356 -16.61 -12.91 -13.85
N CYS A 357 -15.40 -13.12 -13.31
CA CYS A 357 -14.18 -13.12 -14.10
C CYS A 357 -14.18 -14.25 -15.14
N ALA A 358 -14.57 -15.47 -14.74
CA ALA A 358 -14.66 -16.62 -15.65
C ALA A 358 -15.73 -16.41 -16.76
N ALA A 359 -16.88 -15.83 -16.41
CA ALA A 359 -17.91 -15.49 -17.38
C ALA A 359 -17.45 -14.43 -18.39
N ALA A 360 -16.70 -13.40 -17.92
CA ALA A 360 -16.13 -12.39 -18.80
C ALA A 360 -15.14 -13.00 -19.80
N ASP A 361 -14.26 -13.91 -19.36
CA ASP A 361 -13.31 -14.60 -20.23
C ASP A 361 -14.02 -15.52 -21.24
N LEU A 362 -15.01 -16.33 -20.79
CA LEU A 362 -15.75 -17.26 -21.65
C LEU A 362 -16.59 -16.57 -22.72
N LEU A 363 -17.18 -15.43 -22.35
CA LEU A 363 -18.05 -14.64 -23.24
C LEU A 363 -17.27 -13.68 -24.12
N LEU A 364 -15.95 -13.58 -23.92
CA LEU A 364 -15.10 -12.55 -24.54
C LEU A 364 -15.68 -11.15 -24.29
N ALA A 365 -16.21 -10.92 -23.08
CA ALA A 365 -16.80 -9.66 -22.71
C ALA A 365 -15.71 -8.57 -22.68
N PRO A 366 -15.95 -7.37 -23.25
CA PRO A 366 -14.94 -6.31 -23.28
C PRO A 366 -14.75 -5.63 -21.92
N ALA A 367 -15.71 -5.75 -20.99
CA ALA A 367 -15.66 -5.16 -19.67
C ALA A 367 -16.56 -5.90 -18.66
N ILE A 368 -16.22 -5.74 -17.37
CA ILE A 368 -17.07 -6.10 -16.25
C ILE A 368 -17.66 -4.80 -15.67
N VAL A 369 -18.93 -4.79 -15.31
CA VAL A 369 -19.58 -3.67 -14.61
C VAL A 369 -19.82 -4.06 -13.16
N CYS A 370 -19.28 -3.30 -12.22
CA CYS A 370 -19.52 -3.44 -10.78
C CYS A 370 -20.39 -2.29 -10.28
N LEU A 371 -21.58 -2.58 -9.78
CA LEU A 371 -22.42 -1.61 -9.08
C LEU A 371 -22.08 -1.67 -7.59
N THR A 372 -21.62 -0.56 -7.01
CA THR A 372 -21.09 -0.59 -5.64
C THR A 372 -21.21 0.76 -4.94
N SER A 373 -21.69 0.78 -3.69
CA SER A 373 -21.65 1.97 -2.84
C SER A 373 -20.34 2.10 -2.09
N SER A 374 -19.79 1.01 -1.52
CA SER A 374 -18.57 1.02 -0.68
C SER A 374 -17.31 0.66 -1.43
N GLY A 375 -17.36 0.34 -2.73
CA GLY A 375 -16.25 -0.16 -3.51
C GLY A 375 -15.92 -1.65 -3.26
N PHE A 376 -16.64 -2.33 -2.35
CA PHE A 376 -16.34 -3.70 -1.96
C PHE A 376 -16.39 -4.67 -3.15
N THR A 377 -17.47 -4.65 -3.94
CA THR A 377 -17.64 -5.51 -5.12
C THR A 377 -16.50 -5.32 -6.12
N ALA A 378 -16.15 -4.06 -6.44
CA ALA A 378 -15.08 -3.76 -7.39
C ALA A 378 -13.72 -4.26 -6.89
N ARG A 379 -13.38 -4.04 -5.60
CA ARG A 379 -12.13 -4.57 -5.01
C ARG A 379 -12.10 -6.10 -5.01
N THR A 380 -13.21 -6.74 -4.67
CA THR A 380 -13.30 -8.21 -4.65
C THR A 380 -13.10 -8.81 -6.03
N VAL A 381 -13.70 -8.23 -7.08
CA VAL A 381 -13.48 -8.67 -8.46
C VAL A 381 -12.06 -8.37 -8.92
N ALA A 382 -11.52 -7.18 -8.64
CA ALA A 382 -10.16 -6.77 -9.01
C ALA A 382 -9.08 -7.68 -8.42
N ALA A 383 -9.29 -8.20 -7.20
CA ALA A 383 -8.37 -9.13 -6.54
C ALA A 383 -8.13 -10.42 -7.35
N TYR A 384 -9.06 -10.81 -8.21
CA TYR A 384 -8.93 -11.96 -9.12
C TYR A 384 -8.29 -11.60 -10.47
N ARG A 385 -7.85 -10.35 -10.65
CA ARG A 385 -7.11 -9.88 -11.83
C ARG A 385 -7.77 -10.29 -13.16
N PRO A 386 -9.03 -9.87 -13.43
CA PRO A 386 -9.69 -10.18 -14.71
C PRO A 386 -8.88 -9.66 -15.88
N SER A 387 -9.05 -10.30 -17.05
CA SER A 387 -8.37 -9.92 -18.31
C SER A 387 -8.91 -8.62 -18.93
N VAL A 388 -10.02 -8.11 -18.42
CA VAL A 388 -10.77 -6.96 -18.93
C VAL A 388 -10.96 -5.90 -17.86
N PRO A 389 -11.14 -4.61 -18.22
CA PRO A 389 -11.36 -3.53 -17.27
C PRO A 389 -12.68 -3.71 -16.50
N ILE A 390 -12.67 -3.20 -15.27
CA ILE A 390 -13.82 -3.17 -14.37
C ILE A 390 -14.38 -1.75 -14.33
N LEU A 391 -15.54 -1.50 -14.93
CA LEU A 391 -16.26 -0.24 -14.74
C LEU A 391 -16.98 -0.27 -13.40
N ALA A 392 -16.51 0.47 -12.42
CA ALA A 392 -17.13 0.56 -11.09
C ALA A 392 -18.04 1.78 -11.00
N VAL A 393 -19.35 1.54 -10.99
CA VAL A 393 -20.37 2.59 -10.94
C VAL A 393 -20.80 2.79 -9.49
N THR A 394 -20.64 4.01 -8.99
CA THR A 394 -20.93 4.36 -7.58
C THR A 394 -21.59 5.72 -7.47
N PRO A 395 -22.55 5.90 -6.53
CA PRO A 395 -23.09 7.21 -6.19
C PRO A 395 -22.23 7.96 -5.14
N GLU A 396 -21.24 7.27 -4.53
CA GLU A 396 -20.49 7.80 -3.41
C GLU A 396 -19.17 8.47 -3.87
N PRO A 397 -19.02 9.79 -3.67
CA PRO A 397 -17.83 10.52 -4.09
C PRO A 397 -16.52 9.99 -3.46
N GLU A 398 -16.56 9.54 -2.19
CA GLU A 398 -15.43 8.95 -1.49
C GLU A 398 -15.00 7.65 -2.16
N THR A 399 -15.95 6.77 -2.42
CA THR A 399 -15.72 5.48 -3.09
C THR A 399 -15.16 5.68 -4.50
N PHE A 400 -15.72 6.64 -5.26
CA PHE A 400 -15.21 7.00 -6.58
C PHE A 400 -13.72 7.32 -6.53
N ARG A 401 -13.28 8.16 -5.59
CA ARG A 401 -11.87 8.53 -5.45
C ARG A 401 -11.01 7.39 -4.93
N GLN A 402 -11.48 6.65 -3.94
CA GLN A 402 -10.76 5.55 -3.33
C GLN A 402 -10.51 4.37 -4.28
N LEU A 403 -11.41 4.16 -5.23
CA LEU A 403 -11.24 3.13 -6.25
C LEU A 403 -10.12 3.46 -7.26
N ALA A 404 -9.62 4.69 -7.29
CA ALA A 404 -8.42 5.04 -8.05
C ALA A 404 -7.16 4.26 -7.62
N LEU A 405 -7.13 3.73 -6.39
CA LEU A 405 -6.03 2.88 -5.89
C LEU A 405 -6.11 1.44 -6.42
N VAL A 406 -7.25 1.01 -6.93
CA VAL A 406 -7.52 -0.41 -7.22
C VAL A 406 -7.19 -0.74 -8.68
N TRP A 407 -6.35 -1.73 -8.87
CA TRP A 407 -5.93 -2.18 -10.20
C TRP A 407 -7.10 -2.56 -11.10
N GLY A 408 -7.03 -2.13 -12.36
CA GLY A 408 -8.01 -2.50 -13.40
C GLY A 408 -9.39 -1.89 -13.23
N VAL A 409 -9.61 -1.05 -12.21
CA VAL A 409 -10.90 -0.39 -11.95
C VAL A 409 -10.94 0.98 -12.62
N VAL A 410 -12.00 1.23 -13.36
CA VAL A 410 -12.37 2.53 -13.93
C VAL A 410 -13.59 3.02 -13.16
N PRO A 411 -13.44 3.87 -12.14
CA PRO A 411 -14.56 4.35 -11.35
C PRO A 411 -15.36 5.40 -12.12
N VAL A 412 -16.67 5.39 -11.91
CA VAL A 412 -17.63 6.35 -12.46
C VAL A 412 -18.56 6.82 -11.37
N LEU A 413 -18.58 8.13 -11.16
CA LEU A 413 -19.51 8.77 -10.24
C LEU A 413 -20.84 9.03 -10.96
N VAL A 414 -21.93 8.59 -10.36
CA VAL A 414 -23.28 8.73 -10.90
C VAL A 414 -24.24 9.22 -9.80
N PRO A 415 -25.37 9.83 -10.14
CA PRO A 415 -26.41 10.08 -9.16
C PRO A 415 -26.90 8.78 -8.51
N HIS A 416 -27.51 8.87 -7.33
CA HIS A 416 -28.15 7.73 -6.69
C HIS A 416 -29.27 7.15 -7.55
N PHE A 417 -29.34 5.82 -7.66
CA PHE A 417 -30.37 5.10 -8.42
C PHE A 417 -31.13 4.14 -7.53
N PRO A 418 -32.47 4.07 -7.69
CA PRO A 418 -33.30 3.26 -6.82
C PRO A 418 -33.21 1.75 -7.10
N ASN A 419 -32.78 1.34 -8.28
CA ASN A 419 -32.69 -0.07 -8.68
C ASN A 419 -31.76 -0.33 -9.86
N TYR A 420 -31.60 -1.61 -10.17
CA TYR A 420 -30.75 -2.11 -11.26
C TYR A 420 -31.13 -1.56 -12.63
N ASP A 421 -32.42 -1.55 -12.97
CA ASP A 421 -32.89 -1.18 -14.30
C ASP A 421 -32.66 0.31 -14.60
N ALA A 422 -32.67 1.15 -13.56
CA ALA A 422 -32.40 2.57 -13.69
C ALA A 422 -30.88 2.85 -13.94
N ILE A 423 -29.98 2.07 -13.37
CA ILE A 423 -28.53 2.31 -13.47
C ILE A 423 -27.91 1.68 -14.73
N LEU A 424 -28.49 0.60 -15.25
CA LEU A 424 -27.95 -0.14 -16.39
C LEU A 424 -27.80 0.71 -17.67
N PRO A 425 -28.75 1.56 -18.07
CA PRO A 425 -28.59 2.44 -19.23
C PRO A 425 -27.41 3.42 -19.08
N VAL A 426 -27.20 3.94 -17.85
CA VAL A 426 -26.08 4.85 -17.56
C VAL A 426 -24.75 4.11 -17.65
N ALA A 427 -24.66 2.90 -17.10
CA ALA A 427 -23.48 2.07 -17.21
C ALA A 427 -23.13 1.76 -18.68
N ARG A 428 -24.09 1.43 -19.51
CA ARG A 428 -23.94 1.21 -20.97
C ARG A 428 -23.39 2.46 -21.66
N GLN A 429 -23.99 3.62 -21.38
CA GLN A 429 -23.52 4.90 -21.93
C GLN A 429 -22.05 5.20 -21.53
N GLN A 430 -21.69 4.95 -20.27
CA GLN A 430 -20.31 5.13 -19.78
C GLN A 430 -19.33 4.17 -20.46
N LEU A 431 -19.71 2.92 -20.71
CA LEU A 431 -18.89 1.98 -21.47
C LEU A 431 -18.61 2.46 -22.89
N ILE A 432 -19.66 2.88 -23.60
CA ILE A 432 -19.55 3.36 -25.00
C ILE A 432 -18.72 4.64 -25.06
N SER A 433 -19.04 5.63 -24.23
CA SER A 433 -18.36 6.95 -24.23
C SER A 433 -16.86 6.86 -23.90
N ARG A 434 -16.46 5.83 -23.15
CA ARG A 434 -15.06 5.56 -22.77
C ARG A 434 -14.36 4.58 -23.74
N GLY A 435 -15.05 4.08 -24.75
CA GLY A 435 -14.51 3.10 -25.69
C GLY A 435 -14.20 1.74 -25.07
N LEU A 436 -14.87 1.41 -23.95
CA LEU A 436 -14.68 0.13 -23.25
C LEU A 436 -15.58 -0.97 -23.82
N ALA A 437 -16.66 -0.62 -24.49
CA ALA A 437 -17.52 -1.57 -25.20
C ALA A 437 -18.23 -0.87 -26.37
N SER A 438 -18.74 -1.68 -27.31
CA SER A 438 -19.52 -1.26 -28.47
C SER A 438 -20.99 -1.72 -28.34
N PRO A 439 -21.95 -1.05 -28.99
CA PRO A 439 -23.32 -1.54 -29.05
C PRO A 439 -23.39 -2.98 -29.57
N GLY A 440 -24.12 -3.84 -28.85
CA GLY A 440 -24.24 -5.27 -29.16
C GLY A 440 -23.22 -6.16 -28.45
N ASP A 441 -22.19 -5.61 -27.83
CA ASP A 441 -21.25 -6.39 -27.00
C ASP A 441 -21.97 -6.96 -25.77
N ARG A 442 -21.57 -8.16 -25.36
CA ARG A 442 -22.00 -8.75 -24.08
C ARG A 442 -21.05 -8.32 -22.96
N ILE A 443 -21.64 -7.83 -21.86
CA ILE A 443 -20.93 -7.44 -20.66
C ILE A 443 -21.39 -8.29 -19.47
N VAL A 444 -20.52 -8.45 -18.47
CA VAL A 444 -20.87 -9.10 -17.20
C VAL A 444 -21.12 -8.02 -16.16
N VAL A 445 -22.30 -8.03 -15.56
CA VAL A 445 -22.68 -7.08 -14.49
C VAL A 445 -22.74 -7.80 -13.17
N THR A 446 -22.18 -7.20 -12.11
CA THR A 446 -22.21 -7.73 -10.74
C THR A 446 -22.56 -6.65 -9.73
N ALA A 447 -23.25 -7.05 -8.68
CA ALA A 447 -23.73 -6.15 -7.63
C ALA A 447 -23.98 -6.90 -6.32
N GLY A 448 -24.09 -6.16 -5.23
CA GLY A 448 -24.77 -6.62 -4.01
C GLY A 448 -26.25 -6.27 -4.05
N VAL A 449 -27.13 -7.21 -3.80
CA VAL A 449 -28.57 -7.03 -3.72
C VAL A 449 -29.06 -7.49 -2.33
N PRO A 450 -29.83 -6.69 -1.58
CA PRO A 450 -30.31 -5.33 -1.89
C PRO A 450 -29.17 -4.29 -2.00
N PHE A 451 -29.37 -3.26 -2.85
CA PHE A 451 -28.33 -2.25 -3.13
C PHE A 451 -27.86 -1.45 -1.91
N ASP A 452 -28.73 -1.31 -0.91
CA ASP A 452 -28.48 -0.54 0.32
C ASP A 452 -27.76 -1.35 1.41
N THR A 453 -27.34 -2.59 1.11
CA THR A 453 -26.60 -3.44 2.08
C THR A 453 -25.12 -3.49 1.68
N PRO A 454 -24.24 -2.67 2.29
CA PRO A 454 -22.83 -2.67 1.98
C PRO A 454 -22.15 -4.02 2.30
N GLY A 455 -21.12 -4.40 1.51
CA GLY A 455 -20.32 -5.59 1.76
C GLY A 455 -20.92 -6.90 1.22
N THR A 456 -21.98 -6.83 0.43
CA THR A 456 -22.56 -7.98 -0.27
C THR A 456 -22.17 -7.95 -1.76
N THR A 457 -21.90 -9.13 -2.33
CA THR A 457 -21.78 -9.33 -3.78
C THR A 457 -22.41 -10.68 -4.07
N ASN A 458 -23.64 -10.70 -4.59
CA ASN A 458 -24.45 -11.90 -4.73
C ASN A 458 -25.22 -12.00 -6.05
N LEU A 459 -25.01 -11.03 -6.96
CA LEU A 459 -25.62 -10.97 -8.29
C LEU A 459 -24.55 -11.09 -9.36
N LEU A 460 -24.80 -11.96 -10.36
CA LEU A 460 -24.11 -11.98 -11.65
C LEU A 460 -25.17 -11.97 -12.75
N LYS A 461 -25.06 -11.07 -13.74
CA LYS A 461 -25.95 -10.97 -14.88
C LYS A 461 -25.17 -10.69 -16.16
N VAL A 462 -25.57 -11.30 -17.27
CA VAL A 462 -25.03 -11.00 -18.59
C VAL A 462 -26.01 -10.07 -19.29
N GLU A 463 -25.49 -8.96 -19.81
CA GLU A 463 -26.28 -7.93 -20.50
C GLU A 463 -25.67 -7.61 -21.86
N ALA A 464 -26.48 -7.07 -22.77
CA ALA A 464 -25.99 -6.46 -24.00
C ALA A 464 -25.83 -4.96 -23.83
N VAL A 465 -24.78 -4.38 -24.43
CA VAL A 465 -24.55 -2.92 -24.45
C VAL A 465 -25.47 -2.24 -25.45
#